data_80b9a14fdeff224b8b32bf665aa39b76
#
_entry.id   80b9a14fdeff224b8b32bf665aa39b76
#
_cell.length_a   1.000
_cell.length_b   1.000
_cell.length_c   1.000
_cell.angle_alpha   90.00
_cell.angle_beta   90.00
_cell.angle_gamma   90.00
#
_symmetry.space_group_name_H-M   'P 1'
#
loop_
_entity.id
_entity.type
_entity.pdbx_description
1 polymer ?
#
loop_
_entity_poly.entity_id
_entity_poly.type
_entity_poly.pdbx_seq_one_letter_code
_entity_poly.pdbx_strand_id
1 'polypeptide(L)'
;MNLTTVLKTYAREHGADLVGVADLKPFKAAKFSLPEGLLDPYSHAISVAMGLDNEIINRITDHPTPEYAEHYRSINSVLDRLTSGLVHLILGYHYQAHPIPASRIMDEKNLLGSISHKAVARMAGIGWQGKSLLIINPDFGPRIRLATVLTDMPLEPDAPLKNRCGKCAECAKACPSSAIKNISTESHYSGREEALHFSNCAGKTLEFSALPGIGARICGVCVMACPFGKKSRSGSPKVR
;
A
#
# COMPACT_ATOMS: atom_id res chain seq x y z
N MET A 1 -26.13 4.34 14.13
CA MET A 1 -25.08 5.03 13.31
C MET A 1 -24.24 3.93 12.67
N ASN A 2 -23.97 3.98 11.35
CA ASN A 2 -23.19 2.95 10.66
C ASN A 2 -21.70 3.12 11.02
N LEU A 3 -21.12 2.15 11.72
CA LEU A 3 -19.74 2.19 12.21
C LEU A 3 -18.72 2.29 11.06
N THR A 4 -18.98 1.64 9.94
CA THR A 4 -18.13 1.72 8.74
C THR A 4 -18.05 3.15 8.22
N THR A 5 -19.20 3.86 8.17
CA THR A 5 -19.25 5.26 7.77
C THR A 5 -18.47 6.16 8.73
N VAL A 6 -18.63 5.95 10.04
CA VAL A 6 -17.88 6.71 11.07
C VAL A 6 -16.38 6.61 10.86
N LEU A 7 -15.88 5.37 10.75
CA LEU A 7 -14.42 5.14 10.56
C LEU A 7 -13.91 5.71 9.24
N LYS A 8 -14.66 5.53 8.15
CA LYS A 8 -14.26 6.08 6.84
C LYS A 8 -14.27 7.62 6.84
N THR A 9 -15.23 8.24 7.51
CA THR A 9 -15.28 9.70 7.67
C THR A 9 -14.11 10.20 8.49
N TYR A 10 -13.88 9.60 9.66
CA TYR A 10 -12.73 9.94 10.50
C TYR A 10 -11.41 9.86 9.74
N ALA A 11 -11.17 8.74 9.01
CA ALA A 11 -9.94 8.57 8.25
C ALA A 11 -9.74 9.68 7.22
N ARG A 12 -10.79 10.08 6.49
CA ARG A 12 -10.71 11.16 5.49
C ARG A 12 -10.48 12.52 6.12
N GLU A 13 -11.16 12.84 7.20
CA GLU A 13 -10.99 14.09 7.94
C GLU A 13 -9.58 14.23 8.55
N HIS A 14 -8.90 13.09 8.80
CA HIS A 14 -7.55 13.06 9.34
C HIS A 14 -6.48 12.76 8.28
N GLY A 15 -6.81 12.96 6.99
CA GLY A 15 -5.83 13.02 5.91
C GLY A 15 -5.71 11.77 5.04
N ALA A 16 -6.56 10.75 5.20
CA ALA A 16 -6.59 9.67 4.23
C ALA A 16 -7.22 10.13 2.91
N ASP A 17 -6.51 9.96 1.80
CA ASP A 17 -7.10 10.14 0.47
C ASP A 17 -8.03 9.00 0.11
N LEU A 18 -7.70 7.78 0.55
CA LEU A 18 -8.48 6.58 0.31
C LEU A 18 -8.61 5.78 1.61
N VAL A 19 -9.78 5.19 1.82
CA VAL A 19 -10.06 4.29 2.93
C VAL A 19 -11.04 3.20 2.48
N GLY A 20 -10.77 1.96 2.87
CA GLY A 20 -11.64 0.82 2.61
C GLY A 20 -11.51 -0.24 3.69
N VAL A 21 -12.45 -1.17 3.70
CA VAL A 21 -12.55 -2.27 4.67
C VAL A 21 -12.41 -3.60 3.96
N ALA A 22 -11.57 -4.49 4.48
CA ALA A 22 -11.40 -5.86 4.02
C ALA A 22 -11.93 -6.86 5.06
N ASP A 23 -12.57 -7.93 4.60
CA ASP A 23 -12.82 -9.13 5.40
C ASP A 23 -11.50 -9.90 5.58
N LEU A 24 -11.18 -10.30 6.82
CA LEU A 24 -9.97 -11.07 7.15
C LEU A 24 -10.14 -12.58 7.00
N LYS A 25 -11.32 -13.09 6.74
CA LYS A 25 -11.56 -14.54 6.59
C LYS A 25 -10.65 -15.20 5.53
N PRO A 26 -10.46 -14.62 4.31
CA PRO A 26 -9.52 -15.18 3.34
C PRO A 26 -8.06 -15.17 3.81
N PHE A 27 -7.63 -14.15 4.58
CA PHE A 27 -6.27 -14.04 5.11
C PHE A 27 -6.00 -15.10 6.18
N LYS A 28 -6.96 -15.36 7.07
CA LYS A 28 -6.88 -16.41 8.08
C LYS A 28 -6.76 -17.78 7.44
N ALA A 29 -7.55 -18.06 6.41
CA ALA A 29 -7.49 -19.32 5.66
C ALA A 29 -6.12 -19.54 4.99
N ALA A 30 -5.47 -18.47 4.53
CA ALA A 30 -4.17 -18.52 3.88
C ALA A 30 -2.98 -18.49 4.86
N LYS A 31 -3.22 -18.31 6.18
CA LYS A 31 -2.20 -18.22 7.25
C LYS A 31 -1.07 -17.19 6.98
N PHE A 32 -1.40 -16.08 6.34
CA PHE A 32 -0.44 -15.03 5.97
C PHE A 32 -0.36 -13.92 7.02
N SER A 33 0.19 -14.23 8.19
CA SER A 33 0.50 -13.18 9.20
C SER A 33 1.78 -13.51 9.96
N LEU A 34 2.46 -12.46 10.43
CA LEU A 34 3.60 -12.52 11.32
C LEU A 34 3.38 -11.59 12.53
N PRO A 35 3.42 -12.11 13.77
CA PRO A 35 3.54 -13.54 14.10
C PRO A 35 2.32 -14.37 13.68
N GLU A 36 2.47 -15.68 13.66
CA GLU A 36 1.35 -16.60 13.47
C GLU A 36 0.29 -16.33 14.54
N GLY A 37 -1.01 -16.41 14.17
CA GLY A 37 -2.12 -16.10 15.06
C GLY A 37 -2.41 -14.60 15.24
N LEU A 38 -1.63 -13.69 14.68
CA LEU A 38 -1.88 -12.25 14.78
C LEU A 38 -3.31 -11.86 14.38
N LEU A 39 -3.89 -12.55 13.41
CA LEU A 39 -5.23 -12.22 12.88
C LEU A 39 -6.37 -12.83 13.69
N ASP A 40 -6.12 -13.77 14.61
CA ASP A 40 -7.16 -14.57 15.27
C ASP A 40 -8.22 -13.71 15.99
N PRO A 41 -7.86 -12.64 16.73
CA PRO A 41 -8.85 -11.80 17.41
C PRO A 41 -9.69 -10.93 16.47
N TYR A 42 -9.25 -10.70 15.21
CA TYR A 42 -9.81 -9.68 14.35
C TYR A 42 -10.66 -10.29 13.22
N SER A 43 -11.73 -9.61 12.83
CA SER A 43 -12.62 -10.01 11.71
C SER A 43 -12.40 -9.15 10.47
N HIS A 44 -11.96 -7.91 10.64
CA HIS A 44 -11.81 -6.93 9.57
C HIS A 44 -10.45 -6.23 9.59
N ALA A 45 -10.06 -5.71 8.44
CA ALA A 45 -8.92 -4.81 8.32
C ALA A 45 -9.33 -3.53 7.60
N ILE A 46 -8.97 -2.39 8.16
CA ILE A 46 -9.15 -1.07 7.55
C ILE A 46 -7.86 -0.74 6.80
N SER A 47 -7.95 -0.55 5.48
CA SER A 47 -6.85 -0.04 4.68
C SER A 47 -7.01 1.47 4.53
N VAL A 48 -5.98 2.22 4.88
CA VAL A 48 -5.89 3.65 4.61
C VAL A 48 -4.76 3.92 3.63
N ALA A 49 -4.95 4.90 2.74
CA ALA A 49 -3.94 5.29 1.79
C ALA A 49 -3.82 6.81 1.68
N MET A 50 -2.60 7.28 1.45
CA MET A 50 -2.29 8.66 1.11
C MET A 50 -1.58 8.73 -0.23
N GLY A 51 -1.98 9.70 -1.06
CA GLY A 51 -1.36 9.99 -2.35
C GLY A 51 0.04 10.56 -2.19
N LEU A 52 0.92 10.16 -3.09
CA LEU A 52 2.24 10.75 -3.25
C LEU A 52 2.16 11.97 -4.17
N ASP A 53 2.99 12.97 -3.89
CA ASP A 53 3.08 14.17 -4.71
C ASP A 53 3.57 13.84 -6.13
N ASN A 54 2.78 14.27 -7.13
CA ASN A 54 3.07 14.00 -8.52
C ASN A 54 4.33 14.71 -9.02
N GLU A 55 4.64 15.89 -8.51
CA GLU A 55 5.85 16.64 -8.91
C GLU A 55 7.11 15.91 -8.42
N ILE A 56 7.08 15.40 -7.18
CA ILE A 56 8.17 14.61 -6.62
C ILE A 56 8.33 13.29 -7.39
N ILE A 57 7.24 12.56 -7.62
CA ILE A 57 7.29 11.28 -8.34
C ILE A 57 7.76 11.46 -9.78
N ASN A 58 7.35 12.53 -10.46
CA ASN A 58 7.75 12.77 -11.85
C ASN A 58 9.23 13.16 -12.03
N ARG A 59 9.95 13.51 -10.96
CA ARG A 59 11.41 13.72 -10.98
C ARG A 59 12.22 12.42 -10.92
N ILE A 60 11.58 11.29 -10.60
CA ILE A 60 12.23 9.98 -10.65
C ILE A 60 12.51 9.63 -12.10
N THR A 61 13.73 9.22 -12.41
CA THR A 61 14.14 8.73 -13.73
C THR A 61 14.42 7.23 -13.68
N ASP A 62 15.63 6.82 -13.42
CA ASP A 62 16.09 5.42 -13.31
C ASP A 62 16.43 5.00 -11.88
N HIS A 63 16.40 5.92 -10.93
CA HIS A 63 16.68 5.74 -9.51
C HIS A 63 15.83 6.69 -8.65
N PRO A 64 15.67 6.43 -7.33
CA PRO A 64 14.96 7.33 -6.41
C PRO A 64 15.74 8.61 -6.20
N THR A 65 15.01 9.72 -5.93
CA THR A 65 15.62 10.99 -5.52
C THR A 65 15.58 11.18 -4.01
N PRO A 66 16.47 12.02 -3.42
CA PRO A 66 16.42 12.37 -2.00
C PRO A 66 15.06 12.94 -1.58
N GLU A 67 14.43 13.78 -2.41
CA GLU A 67 13.12 14.36 -2.14
C GLU A 67 12.03 13.28 -2.07
N TYR A 68 12.12 12.26 -2.96
CA TYR A 68 11.20 11.12 -2.89
C TYR A 68 11.42 10.30 -1.61
N ALA A 69 12.66 10.11 -1.19
CA ALA A 69 12.98 9.39 0.04
C ALA A 69 12.45 10.12 1.30
N GLU A 70 12.57 11.45 1.33
CA GLU A 70 12.03 12.28 2.41
C GLU A 70 10.49 12.26 2.41
N HIS A 71 9.87 12.46 1.25
CA HIS A 71 8.42 12.39 1.08
C HIS A 71 7.86 11.02 1.51
N TYR A 72 8.55 9.93 1.13
CA TYR A 72 8.22 8.57 1.55
C TYR A 72 8.19 8.43 3.08
N ARG A 73 9.21 8.94 3.78
CA ARG A 73 9.28 8.90 5.26
C ARG A 73 8.19 9.75 5.90
N SER A 74 7.99 10.96 5.38
CA SER A 74 6.96 11.89 5.88
C SER A 74 5.55 11.27 5.78
N ILE A 75 5.17 10.76 4.61
CA ILE A 75 3.85 10.13 4.42
C ILE A 75 3.68 8.89 5.31
N ASN A 76 4.71 8.05 5.49
CA ASN A 76 4.63 6.92 6.42
C ASN A 76 4.35 7.38 7.86
N SER A 77 5.02 8.44 8.32
CA SER A 77 4.79 9.00 9.67
C SER A 77 3.36 9.54 9.84
N VAL A 78 2.80 10.15 8.80
CA VAL A 78 1.39 10.61 8.82
C VAL A 78 0.43 9.42 8.87
N LEU A 79 0.67 8.39 8.06
CA LEU A 79 -0.13 7.16 8.07
C LEU A 79 -0.09 6.44 9.43
N ASP A 80 1.08 6.39 10.06
CA ASP A 80 1.23 5.76 11.37
C ASP A 80 0.47 6.53 12.46
N ARG A 81 0.46 7.88 12.41
CA ARG A 81 -0.39 8.69 13.31
C ARG A 81 -1.88 8.49 13.03
N LEU A 82 -2.28 8.45 11.77
CA LEU A 82 -3.67 8.23 11.37
C LEU A 82 -4.18 6.86 11.86
N THR A 83 -3.39 5.81 11.67
CA THR A 83 -3.77 4.46 12.14
C THR A 83 -3.84 4.39 13.67
N SER A 84 -2.96 5.10 14.39
CA SER A 84 -3.06 5.23 15.85
C SER A 84 -4.35 5.95 16.27
N GLY A 85 -4.75 7.01 15.59
CA GLY A 85 -6.01 7.70 15.82
C GLY A 85 -7.24 6.81 15.57
N LEU A 86 -7.22 6.02 14.48
CA LEU A 86 -8.28 5.04 14.22
C LEU A 86 -8.37 3.98 15.31
N VAL A 87 -7.23 3.51 15.83
CA VAL A 87 -7.21 2.57 16.96
C VAL A 87 -7.89 3.19 18.19
N HIS A 88 -7.54 4.43 18.56
CA HIS A 88 -8.19 5.11 19.69
C HIS A 88 -9.70 5.26 19.49
N LEU A 89 -10.13 5.61 18.29
CA LEU A 89 -11.56 5.70 17.98
C LEU A 89 -12.27 4.35 18.15
N ILE A 90 -11.69 3.25 17.63
CA ILE A 90 -12.25 1.90 17.72
C ILE A 90 -12.34 1.43 19.17
N LEU A 91 -11.28 1.65 19.96
CA LEU A 91 -11.26 1.33 21.39
C LEU A 91 -12.34 2.10 22.16
N GLY A 92 -12.63 3.36 21.77
CA GLY A 92 -13.71 4.17 22.32
C GLY A 92 -15.10 3.57 22.08
N TYR A 93 -15.26 2.74 21.05
CA TYR A 93 -16.47 1.95 20.79
C TYR A 93 -16.44 0.55 21.44
N HIS A 94 -15.47 0.27 22.33
CA HIS A 94 -15.29 -0.99 23.04
C HIS A 94 -14.95 -2.20 22.15
N TYR A 95 -14.34 -1.97 20.98
CA TYR A 95 -13.80 -3.01 20.11
C TYR A 95 -12.28 -3.05 20.20
N GLN A 96 -11.70 -4.20 19.85
CA GLN A 96 -10.25 -4.36 19.75
C GLN A 96 -9.74 -3.79 18.44
N ALA A 97 -8.53 -3.23 18.46
CA ALA A 97 -7.83 -2.77 17.27
C ALA A 97 -6.32 -2.90 17.40
N HIS A 98 -5.65 -3.15 16.27
CA HIS A 98 -4.19 -3.23 16.20
C HIS A 98 -3.67 -2.52 14.95
N PRO A 99 -2.79 -1.50 15.10
CA PRO A 99 -2.22 -0.79 13.97
C PRO A 99 -1.07 -1.61 13.37
N ILE A 100 -1.02 -1.69 12.04
CA ILE A 100 0.12 -2.22 11.32
C ILE A 100 0.84 -1.03 10.68
N PRO A 101 2.05 -0.68 11.13
CA PRO A 101 2.81 0.47 10.62
C PRO A 101 3.13 0.35 9.14
N ALA A 102 3.15 1.49 8.44
CA ALA A 102 3.23 1.59 6.97
C ALA A 102 4.47 0.93 6.34
N SER A 103 5.57 0.75 7.08
CA SER A 103 6.85 0.27 6.52
C SER A 103 7.64 -0.67 7.44
N ARG A 104 7.00 -1.22 8.49
CA ARG A 104 7.69 -2.13 9.42
C ARG A 104 7.96 -3.48 8.77
N ILE A 105 9.23 -3.92 8.81
CA ILE A 105 9.65 -5.26 8.38
C ILE A 105 9.71 -6.17 9.62
N MET A 106 9.13 -7.35 9.52
CA MET A 106 9.11 -8.39 10.56
C MET A 106 10.04 -9.55 10.22
N ASP A 107 10.24 -9.82 8.94
CA ASP A 107 11.17 -10.82 8.41
C ASP A 107 12.11 -10.14 7.42
N GLU A 108 13.31 -9.82 7.89
CA GLU A 108 14.34 -9.14 7.09
C GLU A 108 14.84 -10.00 5.91
N LYS A 109 14.89 -11.33 6.07
CA LYS A 109 15.35 -12.25 5.03
C LYS A 109 14.41 -12.26 3.84
N ASN A 110 13.10 -12.30 4.12
CA ASN A 110 12.07 -12.36 3.09
C ASN A 110 11.42 -10.99 2.81
N LEU A 111 11.81 -9.93 3.52
CA LEU A 111 11.24 -8.59 3.44
C LEU A 111 9.72 -8.60 3.61
N LEU A 112 9.24 -9.26 4.67
CA LEU A 112 7.83 -9.36 4.99
C LEU A 112 7.47 -8.48 6.18
N GLY A 113 6.31 -7.82 6.11
CA GLY A 113 5.66 -7.20 7.25
C GLY A 113 4.73 -8.16 7.98
N SER A 114 4.06 -7.68 9.02
CA SER A 114 3.09 -8.48 9.80
C SER A 114 1.93 -9.01 8.94
N ILE A 115 1.50 -8.22 7.98
CA ILE A 115 0.52 -8.58 6.93
C ILE A 115 0.85 -7.78 5.67
N SER A 116 0.41 -8.24 4.52
CA SER A 116 0.57 -7.50 3.27
C SER A 116 -0.44 -6.35 3.17
N HIS A 117 -0.03 -5.10 3.41
CA HIS A 117 -0.86 -3.92 3.16
C HIS A 117 -1.46 -3.90 1.75
N LYS A 118 -0.72 -4.40 0.76
CA LYS A 118 -1.19 -4.48 -0.64
C LYS A 118 -2.33 -5.47 -0.80
N ALA A 119 -2.25 -6.63 -0.14
CA ALA A 119 -3.34 -7.60 -0.17
C ALA A 119 -4.59 -7.05 0.53
N VAL A 120 -4.43 -6.42 1.71
CA VAL A 120 -5.53 -5.75 2.42
C VAL A 120 -6.14 -4.64 1.55
N ALA A 121 -5.33 -3.76 0.96
CA ALA A 121 -5.80 -2.66 0.12
C ALA A 121 -6.58 -3.16 -1.11
N ARG A 122 -6.15 -4.28 -1.72
CA ARG A 122 -6.90 -4.92 -2.81
C ARG A 122 -8.28 -5.41 -2.33
N MET A 123 -8.32 -6.13 -1.22
CA MET A 123 -9.58 -6.66 -0.67
C MET A 123 -10.50 -5.55 -0.17
N ALA A 124 -9.92 -4.43 0.29
CA ALA A 124 -10.63 -3.23 0.73
C ALA A 124 -11.06 -2.29 -0.43
N GLY A 125 -10.96 -2.73 -1.69
CA GLY A 125 -11.41 -1.92 -2.83
C GLY A 125 -10.58 -0.66 -3.12
N ILE A 126 -9.40 -0.49 -2.51
CA ILE A 126 -8.51 0.67 -2.75
C ILE A 126 -7.98 0.68 -4.20
N GLY A 127 -7.71 -0.50 -4.75
CA GLY A 127 -7.21 -0.67 -6.10
C GLY A 127 -7.03 -2.14 -6.45
N TRP A 128 -6.53 -2.40 -7.66
CA TRP A 128 -6.17 -3.76 -8.10
C TRP A 128 -4.67 -3.99 -7.97
N GLN A 129 -4.27 -5.25 -7.89
CA GLN A 129 -2.86 -5.62 -7.91
C GLN A 129 -2.33 -5.56 -9.36
N GLY A 130 -1.42 -4.63 -9.61
CA GLY A 130 -0.83 -4.44 -10.94
C GLY A 130 0.35 -5.37 -11.21
N LYS A 131 0.83 -5.37 -12.46
CA LYS A 131 1.98 -6.17 -12.93
C LYS A 131 3.28 -5.90 -12.16
N SER A 132 3.41 -4.73 -11.54
CA SER A 132 4.52 -4.36 -10.65
C SER A 132 4.36 -4.84 -9.20
N LEU A 133 3.33 -5.66 -8.89
CA LEU A 133 2.92 -6.03 -7.53
C LEU A 133 2.49 -4.84 -6.65
N LEU A 134 2.37 -3.64 -7.20
CA LEU A 134 1.82 -2.50 -6.49
C LEU A 134 0.30 -2.48 -6.62
N ILE A 135 -0.36 -1.80 -5.68
CA ILE A 135 -1.78 -1.48 -5.81
C ILE A 135 -1.92 -0.30 -6.73
N ILE A 136 -2.77 -0.46 -7.74
CA ILE A 136 -3.08 0.57 -8.73
C ILE A 136 -4.49 1.08 -8.46
N ASN A 137 -4.59 2.30 -7.98
CA ASN A 137 -5.88 2.97 -7.83
C ASN A 137 -6.30 3.62 -9.17
N PRO A 138 -7.59 3.68 -9.53
CA PRO A 138 -8.05 4.32 -10.76
C PRO A 138 -7.55 5.75 -10.95
N ASP A 139 -7.51 6.52 -9.87
CA ASP A 139 -7.17 7.93 -9.89
C ASP A 139 -5.72 8.21 -9.50
N PHE A 140 -5.18 7.54 -8.48
CA PHE A 140 -3.82 7.74 -7.96
C PHE A 140 -2.77 6.87 -8.65
N GLY A 141 -3.21 5.85 -9.42
CA GLY A 141 -2.28 4.84 -9.90
C GLY A 141 -1.56 4.16 -8.72
N PRO A 142 -0.28 3.82 -8.86
CA PRO A 142 0.55 3.28 -7.79
C PRO A 142 1.15 4.36 -6.88
N ARG A 143 0.79 5.63 -7.06
CA ARG A 143 1.33 6.79 -6.33
C ARG A 143 0.62 6.96 -4.99
N ILE A 144 0.61 5.89 -4.21
CA ILE A 144 0.00 5.82 -2.87
C ILE A 144 0.90 5.09 -1.89
N ARG A 145 0.82 5.49 -0.62
CA ARG A 145 1.34 4.74 0.52
C ARG A 145 0.18 4.18 1.31
N LEU A 146 0.40 3.04 1.94
CA LEU A 146 -0.65 2.25 2.60
C LEU A 146 -0.29 2.00 4.06
N ALA A 147 -1.30 1.99 4.93
CA ALA A 147 -1.23 1.41 6.27
C ALA A 147 -2.52 0.65 6.56
N THR A 148 -2.52 -0.14 7.63
CA THR A 148 -3.63 -1.04 7.96
C THR A 148 -3.93 -0.99 9.45
N VAL A 149 -5.21 -1.06 9.81
CA VAL A 149 -5.68 -1.32 11.18
C VAL A 149 -6.49 -2.61 11.17
N LEU A 150 -6.14 -3.57 12.03
CA LEU A 150 -6.93 -4.78 12.28
C LEU A 150 -7.96 -4.49 13.36
N THR A 151 -9.17 -5.08 13.27
CA THR A 151 -10.22 -4.90 14.27
C THR A 151 -11.23 -6.05 14.27
N ASP A 152 -11.86 -6.28 15.43
CA ASP A 152 -13.03 -7.15 15.58
C ASP A 152 -14.35 -6.38 15.44
N MET A 153 -14.29 -5.04 15.27
CA MET A 153 -15.47 -4.20 15.04
C MET A 153 -16.25 -4.70 13.81
N PRO A 154 -17.58 -4.88 13.91
CA PRO A 154 -18.39 -5.35 12.78
C PRO A 154 -18.54 -4.25 11.73
N LEU A 155 -17.76 -4.35 10.67
CA LEU A 155 -17.69 -3.41 9.56
C LEU A 155 -18.25 -4.04 8.28
N GLU A 156 -18.70 -3.20 7.34
CA GLU A 156 -19.12 -3.62 6.00
C GLU A 156 -17.90 -3.65 5.07
N PRO A 157 -17.47 -4.83 4.56
CA PRO A 157 -16.34 -4.91 3.64
C PRO A 157 -16.64 -4.28 2.28
N ASP A 158 -15.62 -3.65 1.70
CA ASP A 158 -15.67 -3.17 0.31
C ASP A 158 -15.31 -4.31 -0.66
N ALA A 159 -15.70 -4.15 -1.93
CA ALA A 159 -15.43 -5.15 -2.97
C ALA A 159 -14.10 -4.85 -3.71
N PRO A 160 -13.30 -5.90 -4.02
CA PRO A 160 -12.10 -5.75 -4.84
C PRO A 160 -12.40 -5.21 -6.24
N LEU A 161 -11.48 -4.38 -6.76
CA LEU A 161 -11.57 -3.86 -8.13
C LEU A 161 -10.99 -4.85 -9.15
N LYS A 162 -11.59 -4.88 -10.35
CA LYS A 162 -11.05 -5.63 -11.50
C LYS A 162 -9.72 -5.05 -11.97
N ASN A 163 -8.79 -5.92 -12.36
CA ASN A 163 -7.50 -5.52 -12.92
C ASN A 163 -7.70 -4.80 -14.27
N ARG A 164 -7.03 -3.67 -14.43
CA ARG A 164 -7.11 -2.81 -15.64
C ARG A 164 -5.74 -2.60 -16.30
N CYS A 165 -4.70 -3.38 -15.92
CA CYS A 165 -3.39 -3.29 -16.55
C CYS A 165 -3.39 -3.72 -18.01
N GLY A 166 -4.20 -4.72 -18.39
CA GLY A 166 -4.36 -5.18 -19.77
C GLY A 166 -3.02 -5.44 -20.48
N LYS A 167 -2.86 -4.89 -21.68
CA LYS A 167 -1.65 -5.02 -22.52
C LYS A 167 -0.53 -4.02 -22.14
N CYS A 168 -0.76 -3.10 -21.20
CA CYS A 168 0.24 -2.11 -20.78
C CYS A 168 1.51 -2.80 -20.26
N ALA A 169 2.69 -2.29 -20.62
CA ALA A 169 4.00 -2.81 -20.24
C ALA A 169 4.95 -1.74 -19.66
N GLU A 170 4.46 -0.52 -19.41
CA GLU A 170 5.31 0.62 -19.10
C GLU A 170 6.16 0.42 -17.82
N CYS A 171 5.58 -0.18 -16.76
CA CYS A 171 6.34 -0.49 -15.55
C CYS A 171 7.42 -1.57 -15.77
N ALA A 172 7.18 -2.53 -16.67
CA ALA A 172 8.16 -3.57 -17.00
C ALA A 172 9.32 -3.00 -17.84
N LYS A 173 9.00 -2.19 -18.86
CA LYS A 173 10.01 -1.52 -19.69
C LYS A 173 10.92 -0.59 -18.92
N ALA A 174 10.35 0.13 -17.94
CA ALA A 174 11.09 1.10 -17.14
C ALA A 174 11.88 0.46 -15.98
N CYS A 175 11.65 -0.82 -15.65
CA CYS A 175 12.24 -1.45 -14.46
C CYS A 175 13.78 -1.54 -14.57
N PRO A 176 14.56 -0.85 -13.70
CA PRO A 176 16.02 -0.78 -13.82
C PRO A 176 16.73 -2.10 -13.52
N SER A 177 16.03 -3.08 -12.96
CA SER A 177 16.55 -4.43 -12.69
C SER A 177 15.86 -5.52 -13.51
N SER A 178 15.03 -5.14 -14.48
CA SER A 178 14.22 -6.09 -15.29
C SER A 178 13.44 -7.10 -14.44
N ALA A 179 13.05 -6.69 -13.23
CA ALA A 179 12.38 -7.58 -12.28
C ALA A 179 10.93 -7.89 -12.67
N ILE A 180 10.23 -6.98 -13.36
CA ILE A 180 8.79 -7.12 -13.64
C ILE A 180 8.59 -8.03 -14.86
N LYS A 181 7.96 -9.19 -14.66
CA LYS A 181 7.74 -10.21 -15.71
C LYS A 181 6.68 -9.83 -16.75
N ASN A 182 5.96 -8.72 -16.55
CA ASN A 182 4.88 -8.25 -17.42
C ASN A 182 3.70 -9.23 -17.57
N ILE A 183 3.51 -10.14 -16.62
CA ILE A 183 2.39 -11.06 -16.57
C ILE A 183 1.19 -10.32 -15.97
N SER A 184 0.00 -10.45 -16.57
CA SER A 184 -1.24 -9.92 -16.02
C SER A 184 -2.01 -11.01 -15.29
N THR A 185 -2.76 -10.64 -14.24
CA THR A 185 -3.71 -11.51 -13.57
C THR A 185 -5.08 -10.85 -13.58
N GLU A 186 -6.15 -11.63 -13.59
CA GLU A 186 -7.51 -11.10 -13.48
C GLU A 186 -7.82 -10.61 -12.07
N SER A 187 -7.24 -11.23 -11.06
CA SER A 187 -7.50 -10.96 -9.65
C SER A 187 -6.23 -10.60 -8.88
N HIS A 188 -5.38 -11.58 -8.59
CA HIS A 188 -4.14 -11.43 -7.82
C HIS A 188 -3.17 -12.54 -8.20
N TYR A 189 -1.90 -12.34 -7.83
CA TYR A 189 -0.87 -13.38 -7.97
C TYR A 189 -0.87 -14.27 -6.73
N SER A 190 -0.63 -15.57 -6.92
CA SER A 190 -0.50 -16.54 -5.82
C SER A 190 0.72 -16.26 -4.95
N GLY A 191 1.77 -15.69 -5.56
CA GLY A 191 2.98 -15.27 -4.87
C GLY A 191 3.71 -14.18 -5.65
N ARG A 192 4.63 -13.50 -4.99
CA ARG A 192 5.38 -12.38 -5.60
C ARG A 192 6.28 -12.82 -6.76
N GLU A 193 6.74 -14.07 -6.74
CA GLU A 193 7.58 -14.64 -7.80
C GLU A 193 6.80 -14.90 -9.10
N GLU A 194 5.48 -14.96 -9.06
CA GLU A 194 4.66 -15.03 -10.27
C GLU A 194 4.75 -13.73 -11.09
N ALA A 195 4.75 -12.59 -10.43
CA ALA A 195 4.78 -11.27 -11.08
C ALA A 195 6.19 -10.72 -11.27
N LEU A 196 7.11 -11.04 -10.36
CA LEU A 196 8.47 -10.46 -10.32
C LEU A 196 9.55 -11.54 -10.20
N HIS A 197 10.71 -11.24 -10.74
CA HIS A 197 12.00 -11.75 -10.23
C HIS A 197 12.31 -10.95 -8.95
N PHE A 198 11.75 -11.37 -7.81
CA PHE A 198 11.73 -10.56 -6.59
C PHE A 198 13.15 -10.26 -6.07
N SER A 199 14.08 -11.19 -6.17
CA SER A 199 15.48 -11.00 -5.79
C SER A 199 16.12 -9.82 -6.53
N ASN A 200 15.83 -9.66 -7.83
CA ASN A 200 16.35 -8.55 -8.64
C ASN A 200 15.80 -7.20 -8.14
N CYS A 201 14.48 -7.13 -7.85
CA CYS A 201 13.87 -5.93 -7.28
C CYS A 201 14.44 -5.62 -5.89
N ALA A 202 14.53 -6.62 -5.02
CA ALA A 202 15.05 -6.47 -3.65
C ALA A 202 16.51 -6.04 -3.65
N GLY A 203 17.36 -6.64 -4.49
CA GLY A 203 18.76 -6.26 -4.67
C GLY A 203 18.92 -4.82 -5.15
N LYS A 204 18.14 -4.41 -6.16
CA LYS A 204 18.17 -3.04 -6.68
C LYS A 204 17.72 -2.00 -5.63
N THR A 205 16.69 -2.29 -4.83
CA THR A 205 16.28 -1.37 -3.76
C THR A 205 17.30 -1.31 -2.62
N LEU A 206 18.05 -2.37 -2.36
CA LEU A 206 19.16 -2.36 -1.43
C LEU A 206 20.31 -1.49 -1.95
N GLU A 207 20.70 -1.66 -3.23
CA GLU A 207 21.69 -0.83 -3.90
C GLU A 207 21.31 0.66 -3.80
N PHE A 208 20.07 1.00 -4.14
CA PHE A 208 19.59 2.37 -4.07
C PHE A 208 19.55 2.94 -2.65
N SER A 209 19.35 2.11 -1.63
CA SER A 209 19.36 2.58 -0.24
C SER A 209 20.72 3.14 0.21
N ALA A 210 21.80 2.74 -0.47
CA ALA A 210 23.15 3.25 -0.23
C ALA A 210 23.46 4.59 -0.94
N LEU A 211 22.60 5.06 -1.84
CA LEU A 211 22.79 6.34 -2.51
C LEU A 211 22.65 7.51 -1.53
N PRO A 212 23.41 8.60 -1.73
CA PRO A 212 23.34 9.78 -0.87
C PRO A 212 21.90 10.31 -0.73
N GLY A 213 21.44 10.54 0.49
CA GLY A 213 20.13 11.10 0.80
C GLY A 213 18.95 10.11 0.72
N ILE A 214 19.16 8.85 0.29
CA ILE A 214 18.08 7.87 0.18
C ILE A 214 17.84 7.15 1.51
N GLY A 215 18.77 6.35 2.01
CA GLY A 215 18.69 5.70 3.32
C GLY A 215 17.47 4.78 3.53
N ALA A 216 16.77 4.39 2.45
CA ALA A 216 15.59 3.53 2.48
C ALA A 216 15.54 2.59 1.28
N ARG A 217 15.03 1.37 1.47
CA ARG A 217 14.88 0.38 0.38
C ARG A 217 13.71 0.73 -0.55
N ILE A 218 13.87 1.79 -1.32
CA ILE A 218 12.89 2.31 -2.29
C ILE A 218 13.49 2.43 -3.68
N CYS A 219 12.63 2.47 -4.71
CA CYS A 219 13.02 2.70 -6.11
C CYS A 219 12.12 3.77 -6.73
N GLY A 220 10.80 3.53 -6.84
CA GLY A 220 9.84 4.49 -7.40
C GLY A 220 9.70 4.49 -8.93
N VAL A 221 10.63 3.89 -9.69
CA VAL A 221 10.63 3.95 -11.17
C VAL A 221 9.35 3.35 -11.76
N CYS A 222 8.90 2.19 -11.30
CA CYS A 222 7.63 1.60 -11.77
C CYS A 222 6.39 2.40 -11.31
N VAL A 223 6.51 3.21 -10.23
CA VAL A 223 5.46 4.15 -9.79
C VAL A 223 5.38 5.32 -10.77
N MET A 224 6.52 5.92 -11.10
CA MET A 224 6.62 7.02 -12.06
C MET A 224 6.15 6.61 -13.46
N ALA A 225 6.58 5.43 -13.93
CA ALA A 225 6.27 4.94 -15.28
C ALA A 225 4.80 4.62 -15.51
N CYS A 226 4.04 4.27 -14.46
CA CYS A 226 2.64 3.88 -14.60
C CYS A 226 1.78 5.02 -15.17
N PRO A 227 0.97 4.76 -16.23
CA PRO A 227 0.11 5.79 -16.81
C PRO A 227 -1.05 6.21 -15.90
N PHE A 228 -1.48 5.34 -14.96
CA PHE A 228 -2.47 5.70 -13.97
C PHE A 228 -1.88 6.68 -12.94
N GLY A 229 -2.64 7.69 -12.55
CA GLY A 229 -2.26 8.68 -11.55
C GLY A 229 -1.33 9.81 -12.05
N LYS A 230 -0.98 9.85 -13.34
CA LYS A 230 -0.14 10.92 -13.92
C LYS A 230 -0.85 12.26 -14.07
N LYS A 231 -2.17 12.27 -14.21
CA LYS A 231 -2.94 13.53 -14.34
C LYS A 231 -2.95 14.26 -13.01
N SER A 232 -2.58 15.53 -13.01
CA SER A 232 -2.67 16.36 -11.83
C SER A 232 -4.14 16.45 -11.37
N ARG A 233 -4.36 16.35 -10.07
CA ARG A 233 -5.67 16.59 -9.46
C ARG A 233 -5.78 18.06 -9.15
N SER A 234 -6.77 18.73 -9.70
CA SER A 234 -7.23 19.98 -9.16
C SER A 234 -7.88 19.68 -7.79
N GLY A 235 -7.19 20.00 -6.70
CA GLY A 235 -7.78 19.96 -5.37
C GLY A 235 -7.24 19.00 -4.32
N SER A 236 -6.02 18.46 -4.45
CA SER A 236 -5.39 17.77 -3.30
C SER A 236 -5.09 18.78 -2.20
N PRO A 237 -5.52 18.55 -0.94
CA PRO A 237 -5.10 19.41 0.16
C PRO A 237 -3.59 19.33 0.30
N LYS A 238 -2.92 20.48 0.23
CA LYS A 238 -1.50 20.59 0.60
C LYS A 238 -1.39 20.16 2.06
N VAL A 239 -0.56 19.17 2.33
CA VAL A 239 -0.16 18.85 3.71
C VAL A 239 0.41 20.14 4.31
N ARG A 240 -0.32 20.72 5.26
CA ARG A 240 0.13 21.84 6.10
C ARG A 240 0.87 21.30 7.30
#